data_fc2bca48240aa40bd278b27149c939f3
#
_entry.id   fc2bca48240aa40bd278b27149c939f3
#
_cell.length_a   1.000
_cell.length_b   1.000
_cell.length_c   1.000
_cell.angle_alpha   90.00
_cell.angle_beta   90.00
_cell.angle_gamma   90.00
#
_symmetry.space_group_name_H-M   'P 1'
#
loop_
_entity.id
_entity.type
_entity.pdbx_description
1 polymer ?
#
loop_
_entity_poly.entity_id
_entity_poly.type
_entity_poly.pdbx_seq_one_letter_code
_entity_poly.pdbx_strand_id
1 'polypeptide(L)'
;MPHISYSELKDWVTCAFYHKLTRVDKLKGFKGNAFTAFGTAIHAVCEKKLLKEEIDDEGFFVSSFSDCIASLDDDVDVDDRLVSDMVGQGKAILPEIEEAVAEYFGEYKVEAVELKLYEPVPGEDDYMFKGFIDAIVSTPDGKVHIFDWKTCGWGWDSRRRSE
;
A
#
# COMPACT_ATOMS: atom_id res chain seq x y z
N MET A 1 19.61 -6.18 -12.82
CA MET A 1 19.14 -7.54 -13.09
C MET A 1 17.63 -7.48 -13.32
N PRO A 2 17.08 -8.32 -14.21
CA PRO A 2 15.63 -8.42 -14.35
C PRO A 2 15.00 -8.85 -13.01
N HIS A 3 13.78 -8.44 -12.78
CA HIS A 3 13.09 -8.76 -11.54
C HIS A 3 11.63 -9.12 -11.81
N ILE A 4 11.06 -9.90 -10.93
CA ILE A 4 9.64 -10.22 -10.88
C ILE A 4 9.07 -9.71 -9.55
N SER A 5 7.86 -9.14 -9.57
CA SER A 5 7.16 -8.74 -8.37
C SER A 5 6.00 -9.68 -8.05
N TYR A 6 5.49 -9.62 -6.82
CA TYR A 6 4.28 -10.38 -6.45
C TYR A 6 3.08 -10.03 -7.34
N SER A 7 2.88 -8.74 -7.65
CA SER A 7 1.79 -8.31 -8.53
C SER A 7 1.95 -8.86 -9.94
N GLU A 8 3.16 -8.92 -10.46
CA GLU A 8 3.44 -9.51 -11.77
C GLU A 8 3.18 -11.02 -11.78
N LEU A 9 3.63 -11.74 -10.74
CA LEU A 9 3.33 -13.16 -10.58
C LEU A 9 1.82 -13.41 -10.50
N LYS A 10 1.09 -12.58 -9.74
CA LYS A 10 -0.37 -12.66 -9.64
C LYS A 10 -1.04 -12.44 -10.98
N ASP A 11 -0.60 -11.45 -11.78
CA ASP A 11 -1.11 -11.20 -13.13
C ASP A 11 -0.92 -12.44 -14.01
N TRP A 12 0.26 -13.05 -13.97
CA TRP A 12 0.58 -14.24 -14.76
C TRP A 12 -0.26 -15.46 -14.36
N VAL A 13 -0.38 -15.73 -13.06
CA VAL A 13 -1.19 -16.85 -12.54
C VAL A 13 -2.68 -16.65 -12.85
N THR A 14 -3.17 -15.42 -12.80
CA THR A 14 -4.57 -15.10 -13.10
C THR A 14 -4.86 -15.24 -14.59
N CYS A 15 -3.99 -14.69 -15.43
CA CYS A 15 -4.12 -14.74 -16.88
C CYS A 15 -2.77 -14.45 -17.57
N ALA A 16 -2.10 -15.48 -18.08
CA ALA A 16 -0.82 -15.33 -18.76
C ALA A 16 -0.90 -14.36 -19.97
N PHE A 17 -2.05 -14.28 -20.67
CA PHE A 17 -2.25 -13.34 -21.75
C PHE A 17 -2.33 -11.89 -21.27
N TYR A 18 -3.00 -11.64 -20.14
CA TYR A 18 -3.02 -10.32 -19.49
C TYR A 18 -1.61 -9.91 -19.07
N HIS A 19 -0.87 -10.81 -18.42
CA HIS A 19 0.53 -10.57 -18.07
C HIS A 19 1.37 -10.21 -19.31
N LYS A 20 1.23 -10.97 -20.43
CA LYS A 20 1.93 -10.66 -21.67
C LYS A 20 1.65 -9.23 -22.14
N LEU A 21 0.38 -8.85 -22.22
CA LEU A 21 -0.01 -7.52 -22.68
C LEU A 21 0.53 -6.41 -21.78
N THR A 22 0.41 -6.56 -20.47
CA THR A 22 0.72 -5.48 -19.50
C THR A 22 2.20 -5.41 -19.11
N ARG A 23 2.86 -6.57 -18.96
CA ARG A 23 4.25 -6.63 -18.44
C ARG A 23 5.28 -6.79 -19.54
N VAL A 24 5.00 -7.58 -20.57
CA VAL A 24 5.93 -7.84 -21.69
C VAL A 24 5.76 -6.80 -22.79
N ASP A 25 4.54 -6.65 -23.32
CA ASP A 25 4.22 -5.71 -24.39
C ASP A 25 4.03 -4.27 -23.86
N LYS A 26 3.99 -4.09 -22.54
CA LYS A 26 3.85 -2.80 -21.82
C LYS A 26 2.67 -1.95 -22.29
N LEU A 27 1.58 -2.60 -22.64
CA LEU A 27 0.34 -1.88 -22.92
C LEU A 27 -0.20 -1.33 -21.60
N LYS A 28 -0.42 -0.02 -21.54
CA LYS A 28 -1.01 0.62 -20.37
C LYS A 28 -2.47 0.14 -20.23
N GLY A 29 -2.73 -0.62 -19.19
CA GLY A 29 -4.09 -1.03 -18.82
C GLY A 29 -4.69 -0.07 -17.80
N PHE A 30 -4.47 -0.35 -16.52
CA PHE A 30 -4.93 0.51 -15.43
C PHE A 30 -3.99 1.71 -15.24
N LYS A 31 -4.58 2.91 -15.19
CA LYS A 31 -3.86 4.19 -15.10
C LYS A 31 -3.92 4.82 -13.69
N GLY A 32 -4.44 4.10 -12.74
CA GLY A 32 -4.75 4.64 -11.42
C GLY A 32 -6.15 5.26 -11.35
N ASN A 33 -6.54 5.66 -10.17
CA ASN A 33 -7.79 6.39 -9.89
C ASN A 33 -7.72 7.03 -8.49
N ALA A 34 -8.78 7.74 -8.09
CA ALA A 34 -8.84 8.38 -6.77
C ALA A 34 -8.65 7.38 -5.60
N PHE A 35 -9.10 6.13 -5.74
CA PHE A 35 -8.94 5.11 -4.69
C PHE A 35 -7.49 4.67 -4.52
N THR A 36 -6.74 4.51 -5.61
CA THR A 36 -5.30 4.20 -5.53
C THR A 36 -4.50 5.37 -4.99
N ALA A 37 -4.83 6.61 -5.39
CA ALA A 37 -4.24 7.82 -4.85
C ALA A 37 -4.47 7.94 -3.34
N PHE A 38 -5.70 7.68 -2.88
CA PHE A 38 -6.06 7.67 -1.47
C PHE A 38 -5.27 6.62 -0.68
N GLY A 39 -5.20 5.38 -1.19
CA GLY A 39 -4.42 4.32 -0.57
C GLY A 39 -2.97 4.72 -0.38
N THR A 40 -2.32 5.26 -1.42
CA THR A 40 -0.93 5.72 -1.36
C THR A 40 -0.75 6.81 -0.31
N ALA A 41 -1.66 7.78 -0.23
CA ALA A 41 -1.58 8.86 0.76
C ALA A 41 -1.77 8.35 2.22
N ILE A 42 -2.69 7.42 2.46
CA ILE A 42 -2.87 6.79 3.77
C ILE A 42 -1.62 5.98 4.17
N HIS A 43 -1.05 5.17 3.27
CA HIS A 43 0.17 4.43 3.54
C HIS A 43 1.32 5.36 3.94
N ALA A 44 1.49 6.50 3.27
CA ALA A 44 2.51 7.48 3.60
C ALA A 44 2.35 8.05 5.03
N VAL A 45 1.12 8.29 5.49
CA VAL A 45 0.88 8.70 6.88
C VAL A 45 1.13 7.55 7.86
N CYS A 46 0.68 6.33 7.54
CA CYS A 46 0.93 5.15 8.37
C CYS A 46 2.43 4.94 8.61
N GLU A 47 3.25 5.10 7.58
CA GLU A 47 4.71 5.04 7.68
C GLU A 47 5.23 6.06 8.69
N LYS A 48 4.87 7.35 8.54
CA LYS A 48 5.31 8.43 9.42
C LYS A 48 4.90 8.19 10.89
N LYS A 49 3.65 7.78 11.10
CA LYS A 49 3.14 7.48 12.44
C LYS A 49 3.87 6.30 13.10
N LEU A 50 4.12 5.22 12.38
CA LEU A 50 4.91 4.10 12.90
C LEU A 50 6.33 4.50 13.26
N LEU A 51 6.95 5.38 12.47
CA LEU A 51 8.28 5.95 12.76
C LEU A 51 8.26 7.00 13.88
N LYS A 52 7.07 7.37 14.38
CA LYS A 52 6.85 8.42 15.38
C LYS A 52 7.44 9.77 14.97
N GLU A 53 7.37 10.07 13.67
CA GLU A 53 7.76 11.36 13.14
C GLU A 53 6.71 12.41 13.53
N GLU A 54 7.18 13.56 14.07
CA GLU A 54 6.29 14.69 14.38
C GLU A 54 5.91 15.41 13.08
N ILE A 55 4.71 15.15 12.59
CA ILE A 55 4.14 15.77 11.39
C ILE A 55 2.74 16.32 11.70
N ASP A 56 2.29 17.26 10.88
CA ASP A 56 0.86 17.58 10.78
C ASP A 56 0.18 16.48 9.95
N ASP A 57 -0.38 15.47 10.61
CA ASP A 57 -0.98 14.29 9.98
C ASP A 57 -2.00 14.68 8.90
N GLU A 58 -2.91 15.62 9.21
CA GLU A 58 -3.95 16.05 8.28
C GLU A 58 -3.37 16.81 7.09
N GLY A 59 -2.48 17.78 7.35
CA GLY A 59 -1.83 18.55 6.30
C GLY A 59 -0.98 17.67 5.39
N PHE A 60 -0.21 16.75 5.97
CA PHE A 60 0.60 15.79 5.21
C PHE A 60 -0.25 14.85 4.36
N PHE A 61 -1.34 14.31 4.92
CA PHE A 61 -2.29 13.48 4.18
C PHE A 61 -2.91 14.22 2.99
N VAL A 62 -3.44 15.43 3.24
CA VAL A 62 -4.10 16.23 2.19
C VAL A 62 -3.12 16.58 1.07
N SER A 63 -1.90 17.00 1.42
CA SER A 63 -0.85 17.28 0.42
C SER A 63 -0.51 16.03 -0.39
N SER A 64 -0.21 14.91 0.29
CA SER A 64 0.13 13.64 -0.37
C SER A 64 -0.99 13.14 -1.28
N PHE A 65 -2.25 13.25 -0.84
CA PHE A 65 -3.40 12.84 -1.64
C PHE A 65 -3.58 13.73 -2.86
N SER A 66 -3.45 15.06 -2.69
CA SER A 66 -3.51 16.00 -3.80
C SER A 66 -2.42 15.77 -4.84
N ASP A 67 -1.18 15.50 -4.40
CA ASP A 67 -0.07 15.18 -5.29
C ASP A 67 -0.30 13.87 -6.06
N CYS A 68 -0.86 12.85 -5.38
CA CYS A 68 -1.23 11.59 -6.03
C CYS A 68 -2.34 11.79 -7.06
N ILE A 69 -3.37 12.58 -6.77
CA ILE A 69 -4.42 12.92 -7.73
C ILE A 69 -3.84 13.68 -8.93
N ALA A 70 -2.99 14.68 -8.68
CA ALA A 70 -2.35 15.47 -9.74
C ALA A 70 -1.39 14.65 -10.62
N SER A 71 -0.92 13.51 -10.13
CA SER A 71 -0.04 12.60 -10.89
C SER A 71 -0.78 11.59 -11.76
N LEU A 72 -2.09 11.52 -11.68
CA LEU A 72 -2.89 10.66 -12.57
C LEU A 72 -2.80 11.15 -14.03
N ASP A 73 -2.93 10.21 -14.98
CA ASP A 73 -2.95 10.58 -16.41
C ASP A 73 -4.14 11.51 -16.69
N ASP A 74 -3.99 12.49 -17.59
CA ASP A 74 -4.99 13.54 -17.91
C ASP A 74 -6.36 12.98 -18.38
N ASP A 75 -6.39 11.75 -18.85
CA ASP A 75 -7.61 11.07 -19.31
C ASP A 75 -8.31 10.24 -18.21
N VAL A 76 -7.80 10.29 -16.98
CA VAL A 76 -8.47 9.69 -15.81
C VAL A 76 -9.51 10.66 -15.28
N ASP A 77 -10.77 10.28 -15.38
CA ASP A 77 -11.87 11.06 -14.81
C ASP A 77 -11.85 11.01 -13.28
N VAL A 78 -11.77 12.16 -12.64
CA VAL A 78 -11.73 12.31 -11.18
C VAL A 78 -12.91 13.17 -10.74
N ASP A 79 -13.81 12.58 -9.97
CA ASP A 79 -14.96 13.28 -9.39
C ASP A 79 -14.51 14.09 -8.16
N ASP A 80 -14.60 15.41 -8.24
CA ASP A 80 -14.24 16.35 -7.16
C ASP A 80 -15.02 16.10 -5.87
N ARG A 81 -16.28 15.66 -5.97
CA ARG A 81 -17.10 15.34 -4.80
C ARG A 81 -16.57 14.09 -4.12
N LEU A 82 -16.23 13.06 -4.90
CA LEU A 82 -15.60 11.85 -4.37
C LEU A 82 -14.28 12.17 -3.66
N VAL A 83 -13.43 13.01 -4.27
CA VAL A 83 -12.16 13.45 -3.67
C VAL A 83 -12.42 14.18 -2.34
N SER A 84 -13.39 15.08 -2.30
CA SER A 84 -13.76 15.79 -1.07
C SER A 84 -14.24 14.84 0.03
N ASP A 85 -15.08 13.87 -0.31
CA ASP A 85 -15.56 12.86 0.62
C ASP A 85 -14.41 11.98 1.14
N MET A 86 -13.46 11.61 0.27
CA MET A 86 -12.26 10.85 0.63
C MET A 86 -11.33 11.63 1.56
N VAL A 87 -11.19 12.94 1.38
CA VAL A 87 -10.44 13.79 2.32
C VAL A 87 -11.07 13.71 3.72
N GLY A 88 -12.38 13.81 3.83
CA GLY A 88 -13.09 13.66 5.10
C GLY A 88 -12.89 12.27 5.74
N GLN A 89 -12.97 11.21 4.93
CA GLN A 89 -12.72 9.84 5.39
C GLN A 89 -11.27 9.64 5.84
N GLY A 90 -10.31 10.14 5.08
CA GLY A 90 -8.89 10.06 5.45
C GLY A 90 -8.64 10.70 6.81
N LYS A 91 -9.07 11.95 7.00
CA LYS A 91 -8.93 12.64 8.29
C LYS A 91 -9.55 11.89 9.46
N ALA A 92 -10.65 11.18 9.24
CA ALA A 92 -11.28 10.35 10.29
C ALA A 92 -10.46 9.08 10.60
N ILE A 93 -9.68 8.56 9.66
CA ILE A 93 -8.84 7.37 9.85
C ILE A 93 -7.55 7.70 10.61
N LEU A 94 -6.95 8.88 10.37
CA LEU A 94 -5.61 9.21 10.86
C LEU A 94 -5.42 9.05 12.38
N PRO A 95 -6.33 9.49 13.27
CA PRO A 95 -6.17 9.33 14.71
C PRO A 95 -6.21 7.85 15.14
N GLU A 96 -6.90 6.99 14.40
CA GLU A 96 -7.12 5.59 14.77
C GLU A 96 -5.92 4.67 14.44
N ILE A 97 -4.97 5.12 13.60
CA ILE A 97 -3.89 4.27 13.07
C ILE A 97 -3.04 3.66 14.19
N GLU A 98 -2.52 4.50 15.09
CA GLU A 98 -1.64 4.03 16.18
C GLU A 98 -2.39 3.21 17.20
N GLU A 99 -3.62 3.61 17.52
CA GLU A 99 -4.49 2.89 18.45
C GLU A 99 -4.82 1.50 17.94
N ALA A 100 -5.17 1.36 16.65
CA ALA A 100 -5.45 0.07 16.03
C ALA A 100 -4.23 -0.87 16.05
N VAL A 101 -3.03 -0.36 15.82
CA VAL A 101 -1.80 -1.16 15.91
C VAL A 101 -1.54 -1.59 17.35
N ALA A 102 -1.69 -0.67 18.32
CA ALA A 102 -1.49 -0.96 19.73
C ALA A 102 -2.57 -1.92 20.28
N GLU A 103 -3.82 -1.80 19.84
CA GLU A 103 -4.91 -2.71 20.19
C GLU A 103 -4.61 -4.15 19.72
N TYR A 104 -4.08 -4.28 18.50
CA TYR A 104 -3.82 -5.59 17.90
C TYR A 104 -2.59 -6.28 18.45
N PHE A 105 -1.47 -5.55 18.64
CA PHE A 105 -0.18 -6.13 19.02
C PHE A 105 0.15 -5.95 20.52
N GLY A 106 -0.53 -5.06 21.22
CA GLY A 106 -0.16 -4.62 22.57
C GLY A 106 1.12 -3.79 22.55
N GLU A 107 2.07 -4.13 23.41
CA GLU A 107 3.42 -3.54 23.34
C GLU A 107 4.18 -4.09 22.15
N TYR A 108 4.70 -3.19 21.30
CA TYR A 108 5.46 -3.56 20.11
C TYR A 108 6.61 -2.59 19.86
N LYS A 109 7.58 -3.07 19.09
CA LYS A 109 8.67 -2.28 18.55
C LYS A 109 8.61 -2.33 17.01
N VAL A 110 8.69 -1.19 16.37
CA VAL A 110 8.78 -1.10 14.91
C VAL A 110 10.20 -1.50 14.49
N GLU A 111 10.32 -2.52 13.67
CA GLU A 111 11.59 -3.01 13.13
C GLU A 111 11.87 -2.45 11.74
N ALA A 112 10.85 -2.30 10.90
CA ALA A 112 10.95 -1.66 9.60
C ALA A 112 9.59 -1.17 9.11
N VAL A 113 9.62 -0.15 8.23
CA VAL A 113 8.49 0.33 7.43
C VAL A 113 8.95 0.48 5.98
N GLU A 114 8.05 0.26 5.02
CA GLU A 114 8.33 0.32 3.57
C GLU A 114 9.61 -0.43 3.18
N LEU A 115 9.82 -1.60 3.82
CA LEU A 115 11.02 -2.40 3.59
C LEU A 115 11.03 -2.95 2.17
N LYS A 116 11.97 -2.44 1.38
CA LYS A 116 12.20 -2.93 0.02
C LYS A 116 12.87 -4.29 0.05
N LEU A 117 12.21 -5.28 -0.54
CA LEU A 117 12.80 -6.57 -0.85
C LEU A 117 13.39 -6.55 -2.26
N TYR A 118 14.60 -7.08 -2.39
CA TYR A 118 15.26 -7.29 -3.68
C TYR A 118 16.20 -8.50 -3.53
N GLU A 119 15.59 -9.69 -3.57
CA GLU A 119 16.24 -10.95 -3.20
C GLU A 119 16.35 -11.89 -4.40
N PRO A 120 17.41 -12.71 -4.49
CA PRO A 120 17.52 -13.71 -5.54
C PRO A 120 16.33 -14.68 -5.51
N VAL A 121 15.82 -15.03 -6.68
CA VAL A 121 14.80 -16.08 -6.79
C VAL A 121 15.51 -17.44 -6.61
N PRO A 122 15.15 -18.27 -5.63
CA PRO A 122 15.78 -19.57 -5.41
C PRO A 122 15.76 -20.45 -6.66
N GLY A 123 16.95 -20.86 -7.11
CA GLY A 123 17.11 -21.68 -8.31
C GLY A 123 17.19 -20.92 -9.63
N GLU A 124 17.15 -19.59 -9.62
CA GLU A 124 17.18 -18.73 -10.81
C GLU A 124 18.17 -17.58 -10.59
N ASP A 125 19.43 -17.77 -10.98
CA ASP A 125 20.52 -16.80 -10.71
C ASP A 125 20.35 -15.46 -11.45
N ASP A 126 19.56 -15.45 -12.54
CA ASP A 126 19.40 -14.27 -13.38
C ASP A 126 18.22 -13.36 -12.96
N TYR A 127 17.39 -13.80 -11.99
CA TYR A 127 16.18 -13.09 -11.60
C TYR A 127 16.17 -12.72 -10.12
N MET A 128 15.67 -11.51 -9.84
CA MET A 128 15.43 -11.01 -8.49
C MET A 128 13.93 -10.95 -8.19
N PHE A 129 13.54 -11.30 -6.98
CA PHE A 129 12.21 -11.00 -6.48
C PHE A 129 12.19 -9.60 -5.88
N LYS A 130 11.28 -8.75 -6.37
CA LYS A 130 11.10 -7.39 -5.87
C LYS A 130 9.76 -7.27 -5.16
N GLY A 131 9.78 -6.71 -3.97
CA GLY A 131 8.58 -6.42 -3.19
C GLY A 131 8.79 -5.26 -2.23
N PHE A 132 7.72 -4.91 -1.53
CA PHE A 132 7.76 -3.98 -0.41
C PHE A 132 6.95 -4.61 0.72
N ILE A 133 7.40 -4.42 1.94
CA ILE A 133 6.69 -4.80 3.16
C ILE A 133 6.32 -3.49 3.85
N ASP A 134 5.02 -3.24 4.03
CA ASP A 134 4.53 -1.99 4.60
C ASP A 134 5.06 -1.80 6.02
N ALA A 135 4.97 -2.84 6.88
CA ALA A 135 5.49 -2.75 8.23
C ALA A 135 5.91 -4.10 8.81
N ILE A 136 6.96 -4.06 9.64
CA ILE A 136 7.44 -5.17 10.46
C ILE A 136 7.53 -4.68 11.91
N VAL A 137 6.91 -5.42 12.82
CA VAL A 137 6.99 -5.15 14.26
C VAL A 137 7.41 -6.40 15.02
N SER A 138 8.06 -6.21 16.17
CA SER A 138 8.34 -7.28 17.11
C SER A 138 7.59 -7.05 18.41
N THR A 139 7.17 -8.14 19.07
CA THR A 139 6.48 -8.14 20.36
C THR A 139 7.38 -8.66 21.47
N PRO A 140 7.12 -8.35 22.77
CA PRO A 140 7.97 -8.77 23.89
C PRO A 140 8.14 -10.26 24.05
N ASP A 141 7.23 -11.08 23.49
CA ASP A 141 7.33 -12.54 23.45
C ASP A 141 8.32 -13.07 22.39
N GLY A 142 9.02 -12.16 21.70
CA GLY A 142 10.04 -12.45 20.70
C GLY A 142 9.51 -12.79 19.32
N LYS A 143 8.21 -12.60 19.07
CA LYS A 143 7.63 -12.80 17.74
C LYS A 143 7.86 -11.60 16.85
N VAL A 144 8.01 -11.87 15.56
CA VAL A 144 8.08 -10.86 14.50
C VAL A 144 6.81 -10.99 13.64
N HIS A 145 6.15 -9.87 13.45
CA HIS A 145 4.92 -9.77 12.68
C HIS A 145 5.15 -8.89 11.46
N ILE A 146 4.66 -9.38 10.32
CA ILE A 146 4.61 -8.62 9.06
C ILE A 146 3.16 -8.29 8.80
N PHE A 147 2.84 -7.04 8.54
CA PHE A 147 1.50 -6.64 8.16
C PHE A 147 1.51 -5.61 7.03
N ASP A 148 0.37 -5.48 6.40
CA ASP A 148 0.16 -4.69 5.20
C ASP A 148 -1.12 -3.86 5.38
N TRP A 149 -1.04 -2.59 5.03
CA TRP A 149 -2.18 -1.69 5.10
C TRP A 149 -3.07 -1.87 3.88
N LYS A 150 -4.38 -1.92 4.12
CA LYS A 150 -5.33 -1.99 3.02
C LYS A 150 -6.47 -1.00 3.22
N THR A 151 -6.64 -0.11 2.26
CA THR A 151 -7.82 0.74 2.17
C THR A 151 -8.85 0.08 1.26
N CYS A 152 -10.12 0.12 1.65
CA CYS A 152 -11.19 -0.36 0.79
C CYS A 152 -12.43 0.53 0.87
N GLY A 153 -13.00 0.86 -0.31
CA GLY A 153 -14.18 1.72 -0.41
C GLY A 153 -15.51 1.07 0.01
N TRP A 154 -15.53 -0.26 0.22
CA TRP A 154 -16.74 -1.04 0.48
C TRP A 154 -16.83 -1.61 1.89
N GLY A 155 -15.84 -1.27 2.75
CA GLY A 155 -15.67 -1.87 4.08
C GLY A 155 -15.18 -3.34 4.01
N TRP A 156 -14.87 -3.89 5.17
CA TRP A 156 -14.41 -5.28 5.33
C TRP A 156 -15.58 -6.15 5.77
N ASP A 157 -16.08 -7.00 4.87
CA ASP A 157 -17.06 -8.03 5.23
C ASP A 157 -16.38 -9.32 5.71
N SER A 158 -17.16 -10.25 6.28
CA SER A 158 -16.64 -11.51 6.82
C SER A 158 -16.02 -12.42 5.75
N ARG A 159 -16.31 -12.21 4.47
CA ARG A 159 -15.75 -13.00 3.36
C ARG A 159 -14.38 -12.53 2.96
N ARG A 160 -14.07 -11.24 3.17
CA ARG A 160 -12.78 -10.63 2.85
C ARG A 160 -11.78 -10.67 4.00
N ARG A 161 -12.22 -11.05 5.20
CA ARG A 161 -11.34 -11.21 6.37
C ARG A 161 -10.53 -12.50 6.37
N SER A 162 -10.77 -13.39 5.41
CA SER A 162 -10.15 -14.72 5.31
C SER A 162 -9.18 -14.84 4.13
N GLU A 163 -8.92 -13.78 3.41
CA GLU A 163 -7.91 -13.71 2.34
C GLU A 163 -6.64 -13.01 2.85
#